data_ac0cbeef01f1bae93ab829d1647bb023
#
_entry.id   ac0cbeef01f1bae93ab829d1647bb023
#
_cell.length_a   1.000
_cell.length_b   1.000
_cell.length_c   1.000
_cell.angle_alpha   90.00
_cell.angle_beta   90.00
_cell.angle_gamma   90.00
#
_symmetry.space_group_name_H-M   'P 1'
#
loop_
_entity.id
_entity.type
_entity.pdbx_description
1 polymer ?
#
loop_
_entity_poly.entity_id
_entity_poly.type
_entity_poly.pdbx_seq_one_letter_code
_entity_poly.pdbx_strand_id
1 'polypeptide(L)'
;MPPLLLRSMAKVRRALIIDGYVDEPACLGVPPYVSPQTRAAVGAAREAGAEPMLLTVEQWRRGTPLPKADLSLIIAGSAVPGRYLRAMPASGREIGELSTLMQGVTVLGGPASSEVRYLDMFHHLARVDAAARIYDILTGTESGERCRTMEEWNTWLLSGADSVLSHPDYPQPLIAEVETYRGCVRYRSGGCSFCIEPLKGVPAFRDQDDIFAECRRLRDLGVTNLRLGAQTCILSYKADLTAGDPPRPDPSAVESLFSRVSSLHFDVLHVDNANPAVVATYPQEAEEVLISLVRHCTSGNVLALGLESADPAVARVNNLNSTSEQALDAIRAINRIGGNVGTSGLPELLPGLNFIVGLEGETEDSLRMNEKFLRTVLAEGLLLRRINVRQVIP
;
A
#
# COMPACT_ATOMS: atom_id res chain seq x y z
N MET A 1 32.45 37.95 11.56
CA MET A 1 31.37 37.09 11.06
C MET A 1 30.09 37.91 11.14
N PRO A 2 29.41 38.24 10.04
CA PRO A 2 28.12 38.89 10.11
C PRO A 2 27.04 37.84 10.48
N PRO A 3 26.00 38.23 11.22
CA PRO A 3 24.91 37.33 11.59
C PRO A 3 24.16 36.90 10.36
N LEU A 4 23.98 35.58 10.19
CA LEU A 4 23.06 35.01 9.24
C LEU A 4 21.66 35.59 9.48
N LEU A 5 21.21 36.46 8.58
CA LEU A 5 19.86 36.94 8.48
C LEU A 5 18.93 35.72 8.37
N LEU A 6 18.16 35.46 9.44
CA LEU A 6 16.94 34.69 9.39
C LEU A 6 16.06 35.33 8.30
N ARG A 7 16.12 34.81 7.08
CA ARG A 7 15.10 35.11 6.07
C ARG A 7 13.78 34.64 6.67
N SER A 8 12.91 35.58 6.97
CA SER A 8 11.50 35.32 7.18
C SER A 8 11.06 34.37 6.06
N MET A 9 10.81 33.09 6.37
CA MET A 9 10.29 32.14 5.39
C MET A 9 8.96 32.71 4.90
N ALA A 10 8.92 33.12 3.64
CA ALA A 10 7.67 33.53 2.99
C ALA A 10 6.67 32.38 3.21
N LYS A 11 5.48 32.71 3.73
CA LYS A 11 4.42 31.72 4.00
C LYS A 11 4.15 30.97 2.71
N VAL A 12 4.46 29.67 2.68
CA VAL A 12 4.18 28.81 1.51
C VAL A 12 2.69 28.85 1.25
N ARG A 13 2.30 29.20 0.05
CA ARG A 13 0.88 29.35 -0.33
C ARG A 13 0.38 28.23 -1.21
N ARG A 14 1.26 27.57 -1.97
CA ARG A 14 0.89 26.54 -2.95
C ARG A 14 1.84 25.34 -2.85
N ALA A 15 1.25 24.16 -2.73
CA ALA A 15 1.98 22.89 -2.68
C ALA A 15 1.55 21.96 -3.81
N LEU A 16 2.46 21.64 -4.73
CA LEU A 16 2.23 20.65 -5.77
C LEU A 16 2.58 19.26 -5.24
N ILE A 17 1.63 18.34 -5.30
CA ILE A 17 1.81 16.92 -5.00
C ILE A 17 1.70 16.14 -6.29
N ILE A 18 2.76 15.44 -6.68
CA ILE A 18 2.79 14.57 -7.85
C ILE A 18 2.68 13.13 -7.39
N ASP A 19 1.61 12.46 -7.80
CA ASP A 19 1.44 11.02 -7.62
C ASP A 19 2.22 10.29 -8.70
N GLY A 20 3.35 9.70 -8.29
CA GLY A 20 4.22 8.88 -9.16
C GLY A 20 3.82 7.40 -9.17
N TYR A 21 2.68 7.05 -8.60
CA TYR A 21 2.19 5.67 -8.44
C TYR A 21 3.19 4.77 -7.73
N VAL A 22 3.15 4.81 -6.41
CA VAL A 22 4.07 4.05 -5.53
C VAL A 22 3.77 2.56 -5.55
N ASP A 23 2.48 2.23 -5.64
CA ASP A 23 1.96 0.88 -5.52
C ASP A 23 1.56 0.26 -6.86
N GLU A 24 0.82 -0.84 -6.77
CA GLU A 24 0.45 -1.66 -7.90
C GLU A 24 -0.14 -0.85 -9.05
N PRO A 25 0.53 -0.86 -10.19
CA PRO A 25 0.04 -0.21 -11.37
C PRO A 25 -1.24 -0.89 -11.88
N ALA A 26 -2.03 -0.19 -12.68
CA ALA A 26 -3.16 -0.75 -13.38
C ALA A 26 -2.69 -1.78 -14.42
N CYS A 27 -2.47 -2.99 -13.97
CA CYS A 27 -2.24 -4.17 -14.79
C CYS A 27 -3.55 -4.71 -15.33
N LEU A 28 -3.48 -5.74 -16.18
CA LEU A 28 -4.67 -6.42 -16.68
C LEU A 28 -5.55 -6.89 -15.52
N GLY A 29 -6.77 -6.35 -15.44
CA GLY A 29 -7.75 -6.68 -14.40
C GLY A 29 -7.58 -5.96 -13.06
N VAL A 30 -6.65 -5.00 -12.97
CA VAL A 30 -6.46 -4.17 -11.78
C VAL A 30 -6.68 -2.70 -12.15
N PRO A 31 -7.73 -2.03 -11.63
CA PRO A 31 -7.95 -0.60 -11.83
C PRO A 31 -6.87 0.26 -11.18
N PRO A 32 -6.74 1.53 -11.57
CA PRO A 32 -5.82 2.46 -10.93
C PRO A 32 -6.27 2.80 -9.51
N TYR A 33 -5.30 3.03 -8.65
CA TYR A 33 -5.52 3.44 -7.26
C TYR A 33 -5.22 4.91 -7.04
N VAL A 34 -5.91 5.50 -6.07
CA VAL A 34 -5.42 6.68 -5.37
C VAL A 34 -4.87 6.25 -4.00
N SER A 35 -3.56 6.41 -3.85
CA SER A 35 -2.82 5.99 -2.65
C SER A 35 -3.24 6.78 -1.40
N PRO A 36 -3.29 6.15 -0.22
CA PRO A 36 -3.42 6.86 1.05
C PRO A 36 -2.24 7.81 1.30
N GLN A 37 -1.05 7.52 0.76
CA GLN A 37 0.12 8.40 0.90
C GLN A 37 -0.12 9.74 0.19
N THR A 38 -0.64 9.72 -1.03
CA THR A 38 -0.97 10.91 -1.82
C THR A 38 -2.05 11.73 -1.13
N ARG A 39 -3.14 11.10 -0.66
CA ARG A 39 -4.20 11.80 0.08
C ARG A 39 -3.69 12.42 1.37
N ALA A 40 -2.86 11.70 2.14
CA ALA A 40 -2.26 12.23 3.35
C ALA A 40 -1.36 13.43 3.07
N ALA A 41 -0.58 13.42 1.97
CA ALA A 41 0.26 14.56 1.60
C ALA A 41 -0.58 15.79 1.23
N VAL A 42 -1.70 15.61 0.50
CA VAL A 42 -2.64 16.69 0.21
C VAL A 42 -3.24 17.26 1.50
N GLY A 43 -3.67 16.40 2.42
CA GLY A 43 -4.21 16.83 3.71
C GLY A 43 -3.16 17.54 4.58
N ALA A 44 -1.95 17.00 4.66
CA ALA A 44 -0.85 17.62 5.40
C ALA A 44 -0.52 19.03 4.88
N ALA A 45 -0.47 19.20 3.57
CA ALA A 45 -0.26 20.52 2.97
C ALA A 45 -1.38 21.51 3.34
N ARG A 46 -2.63 21.06 3.30
CA ARG A 46 -3.81 21.87 3.65
C ARG A 46 -3.81 22.27 5.13
N GLU A 47 -3.56 21.32 6.03
CA GLU A 47 -3.48 21.57 7.46
C GLU A 47 -2.29 22.49 7.84
N ALA A 48 -1.23 22.48 7.04
CA ALA A 48 -0.14 23.45 7.15
C ALA A 48 -0.48 24.84 6.58
N GLY A 49 -1.69 25.05 6.06
CA GLY A 49 -2.17 26.33 5.52
C GLY A 49 -1.71 26.62 4.09
N ALA A 50 -1.27 25.59 3.34
CA ALA A 50 -0.98 25.69 1.92
C ALA A 50 -2.19 25.27 1.07
N GLU A 51 -2.28 25.79 -0.17
CA GLU A 51 -3.21 25.31 -1.19
C GLU A 51 -2.61 24.12 -1.93
N PRO A 52 -3.11 22.88 -1.71
CA PRO A 52 -2.58 21.71 -2.37
C PRO A 52 -3.11 21.57 -3.79
N MET A 53 -2.25 21.17 -4.71
CA MET A 53 -2.58 20.82 -6.10
C MET A 53 -2.10 19.39 -6.35
N LEU A 54 -3.00 18.49 -6.71
CA LEU A 54 -2.67 17.13 -7.07
C LEU A 54 -2.52 17.00 -8.59
N LEU A 55 -1.44 16.34 -9.02
CA LEU A 55 -1.18 15.93 -10.39
C LEU A 55 -0.67 14.49 -10.39
N THR A 56 -1.16 13.64 -11.28
CA THR A 56 -0.55 12.32 -11.49
C THR A 56 0.57 12.39 -12.53
N VAL A 57 1.57 11.51 -12.42
CA VAL A 57 2.62 11.40 -13.45
C VAL A 57 2.03 11.08 -14.84
N GLU A 58 0.88 10.40 -14.88
CA GLU A 58 0.18 10.11 -16.14
C GLU A 58 -0.39 11.38 -16.80
N GLN A 59 -0.92 12.32 -16.02
CA GLN A 59 -1.36 13.62 -16.54
C GLN A 59 -0.19 14.42 -17.07
N TRP A 60 0.96 14.41 -16.39
CA TRP A 60 2.17 15.04 -16.86
C TRP A 60 2.67 14.40 -18.17
N ARG A 61 2.69 13.08 -18.29
CA ARG A 61 3.02 12.35 -19.53
C ARG A 61 2.13 12.75 -20.71
N ARG A 62 0.89 13.09 -20.46
CA ARG A 62 -0.07 13.56 -21.47
C ARG A 62 0.08 15.04 -21.81
N GLY A 63 1.09 15.72 -21.25
CA GLY A 63 1.40 17.10 -21.53
C GLY A 63 0.76 18.13 -20.61
N THR A 64 0.14 17.72 -19.50
CA THR A 64 -0.34 18.66 -18.48
C THR A 64 0.86 19.42 -17.90
N PRO A 65 0.92 20.76 -17.97
CA PRO A 65 2.04 21.52 -17.44
C PRO A 65 2.08 21.46 -15.92
N LEU A 66 3.29 21.48 -15.35
CA LEU A 66 3.45 21.56 -13.90
C LEU A 66 3.00 22.95 -13.41
N PRO A 67 2.06 23.03 -12.47
CA PRO A 67 1.68 24.28 -11.84
C PRO A 67 2.86 24.90 -11.10
N LYS A 68 2.91 26.25 -11.05
CA LYS A 68 3.86 26.94 -10.17
C LYS A 68 3.51 26.69 -8.72
N ALA A 69 4.48 26.31 -7.92
CA ALA A 69 4.32 26.00 -6.50
C ALA A 69 5.53 26.51 -5.69
N ASP A 70 5.28 26.79 -4.41
CA ASP A 70 6.34 27.16 -3.45
C ASP A 70 6.99 25.93 -2.84
N LEU A 71 6.26 24.80 -2.82
CA LEU A 71 6.75 23.46 -2.50
C LEU A 71 6.23 22.46 -3.53
N SER A 72 7.08 21.54 -3.97
CA SER A 72 6.71 20.45 -4.87
C SER A 72 7.17 19.11 -4.31
N LEU A 73 6.25 18.18 -4.12
CA LEU A 73 6.49 16.81 -3.68
C LEU A 73 6.19 15.85 -4.84
N ILE A 74 7.09 14.93 -5.12
CA ILE A 74 6.77 13.71 -5.87
C ILE A 74 6.83 12.50 -4.93
N ILE A 75 5.80 11.64 -4.96
CA ILE A 75 5.76 10.37 -4.24
C ILE A 75 5.95 9.28 -5.28
N ALA A 76 7.10 8.58 -5.25
CA ALA A 76 7.45 7.58 -6.24
C ALA A 76 7.97 6.29 -5.60
N GLY A 77 7.63 5.16 -6.24
CA GLY A 77 8.17 3.84 -5.94
C GLY A 77 9.32 3.48 -6.86
N SER A 78 9.77 2.25 -6.76
CA SER A 78 10.69 1.67 -7.73
C SER A 78 9.88 1.16 -8.91
N ALA A 79 10.19 1.67 -10.11
CA ALA A 79 9.57 1.17 -11.33
C ALA A 79 9.99 -0.29 -11.57
N VAL A 80 9.03 -1.20 -11.62
CA VAL A 80 9.28 -2.60 -11.95
C VAL A 80 8.94 -2.87 -13.41
N PRO A 81 9.69 -3.72 -14.13
CA PRO A 81 9.35 -4.13 -15.48
C PRO A 81 7.95 -4.76 -15.52
N GLY A 82 7.13 -4.36 -16.49
CA GLY A 82 5.78 -4.89 -16.62
C GLY A 82 5.02 -4.28 -17.80
N ARG A 83 3.86 -4.87 -18.11
CA ARG A 83 2.91 -4.32 -19.08
C ARG A 83 1.80 -3.64 -18.32
N TYR A 84 1.85 -2.33 -18.31
CA TYR A 84 0.87 -1.49 -17.63
C TYR A 84 -0.19 -1.01 -18.62
N LEU A 85 -1.45 -1.07 -18.23
CA LEU A 85 -2.54 -0.47 -19.02
C LEU A 85 -2.63 1.04 -18.77
N ARG A 86 -2.40 1.46 -17.54
CA ARG A 86 -2.36 2.85 -17.09
C ARG A 86 -1.72 2.91 -15.69
N ALA A 87 -1.55 4.10 -15.15
CA ALA A 87 -0.93 4.29 -13.82
C ALA A 87 0.44 3.60 -13.69
N MET A 88 1.24 3.67 -14.75
CA MET A 88 2.60 3.14 -14.72
C MET A 88 3.44 3.96 -13.74
N PRO A 89 4.16 3.33 -12.81
CA PRO A 89 5.05 4.03 -11.88
C PRO A 89 6.03 4.95 -12.59
N ALA A 90 6.36 6.08 -11.95
CA ALA A 90 7.35 7.00 -12.45
C ALA A 90 8.70 6.30 -12.59
N SER A 91 9.28 6.34 -13.78
CA SER A 91 10.63 5.80 -14.03
C SER A 91 11.69 6.70 -13.42
N GLY A 92 12.90 6.15 -13.18
CA GLY A 92 14.02 6.93 -12.69
C GLY A 92 14.39 8.11 -13.59
N ARG A 93 14.21 7.98 -14.91
CA ARG A 93 14.39 9.08 -15.87
C ARG A 93 13.36 10.18 -15.64
N GLU A 94 12.10 9.84 -15.51
CA GLU A 94 11.02 10.80 -15.29
C GLU A 94 11.14 11.52 -13.94
N ILE A 95 11.57 10.81 -12.87
CA ILE A 95 11.88 11.42 -11.58
C ILE A 95 12.99 12.46 -11.75
N GLY A 96 14.06 12.14 -12.51
CA GLY A 96 15.15 13.08 -12.84
C GLY A 96 14.67 14.27 -13.67
N GLU A 97 13.81 14.06 -14.67
CA GLU A 97 13.22 15.15 -15.45
C GLU A 97 12.34 16.06 -14.58
N LEU A 98 11.48 15.47 -13.77
CA LEU A 98 10.59 16.20 -12.85
C LEU A 98 11.38 17.01 -11.83
N SER A 99 12.51 16.50 -11.31
CA SER A 99 13.35 17.24 -10.35
C SER A 99 13.84 18.58 -10.91
N THR A 100 14.07 18.68 -12.21
CA THR A 100 14.53 19.91 -12.89
C THR A 100 13.38 20.86 -13.26
N LEU A 101 12.17 20.32 -13.43
CA LEU A 101 10.98 21.07 -13.84
C LEU A 101 10.17 21.61 -12.66
N MET A 102 10.20 20.91 -11.53
CA MET A 102 9.49 21.29 -10.30
C MET A 102 10.04 22.60 -9.74
N GLN A 103 9.17 23.41 -9.17
CA GLN A 103 9.52 24.73 -8.63
C GLN A 103 9.39 24.74 -7.10
N GLY A 104 10.02 25.74 -6.48
CA GLY A 104 10.03 25.93 -5.03
C GLY A 104 10.93 24.93 -4.32
N VAL A 105 10.58 24.59 -3.09
CA VAL A 105 11.27 23.55 -2.34
C VAL A 105 10.85 22.18 -2.87
N THR A 106 11.77 21.39 -3.37
CA THR A 106 11.49 20.08 -3.97
C THR A 106 11.73 18.95 -2.99
N VAL A 107 10.79 18.00 -2.93
CA VAL A 107 10.81 16.84 -2.04
C VAL A 107 10.56 15.57 -2.85
N LEU A 108 11.35 14.54 -2.62
CA LEU A 108 11.09 13.18 -3.09
C LEU A 108 10.65 12.33 -1.92
N GLY A 109 9.47 11.73 -2.02
CA GLY A 109 8.92 10.77 -1.05
C GLY A 109 8.65 9.39 -1.66
N GLY A 110 8.24 8.46 -0.82
CA GLY A 110 8.04 7.07 -1.18
C GLY A 110 9.35 6.26 -1.27
N PRO A 111 9.29 4.98 -1.68
CA PRO A 111 10.47 4.10 -1.74
C PRO A 111 11.65 4.66 -2.54
N ALA A 112 11.39 5.40 -3.63
CA ALA A 112 12.44 6.02 -4.44
C ALA A 112 13.33 6.98 -3.64
N SER A 113 12.85 7.57 -2.55
CA SER A 113 13.62 8.49 -1.71
C SER A 113 14.82 7.83 -1.02
N SER A 114 14.87 6.51 -0.96
CA SER A 114 15.98 5.75 -0.39
C SER A 114 17.13 5.52 -1.39
N GLU A 115 16.93 5.79 -2.67
CA GLU A 115 17.93 5.56 -3.70
C GLU A 115 18.99 6.68 -3.71
N VAL A 116 20.27 6.30 -3.64
CA VAL A 116 21.42 7.22 -3.58
C VAL A 116 21.49 8.19 -4.77
N ARG A 117 21.04 7.76 -5.95
CA ARG A 117 21.08 8.57 -7.18
C ARG A 117 20.27 9.87 -7.11
N TYR A 118 19.34 10.00 -6.14
CA TYR A 118 18.50 11.20 -6.02
C TYR A 118 18.96 12.20 -4.95
N LEU A 119 20.06 11.90 -4.23
CA LEU A 119 20.54 12.72 -3.11
C LEU A 119 20.73 14.20 -3.46
N ASP A 120 21.28 14.48 -4.64
CA ASP A 120 21.60 15.84 -5.08
C ASP A 120 20.54 16.45 -6.03
N MET A 121 19.43 15.72 -6.28
CA MET A 121 18.40 16.16 -7.22
C MET A 121 17.24 16.90 -6.55
N PHE A 122 17.07 16.70 -5.24
CA PHE A 122 15.97 17.27 -4.46
C PHE A 122 16.51 18.02 -3.23
N HIS A 123 15.80 19.07 -2.81
CA HIS A 123 16.15 19.78 -1.58
C HIS A 123 15.98 18.88 -0.34
N HIS A 124 15.00 17.96 -0.38
CA HIS A 124 14.74 17.00 0.69
C HIS A 124 14.36 15.63 0.16
N LEU A 125 14.83 14.59 0.85
CA LEU A 125 14.35 13.20 0.68
C LEU A 125 13.52 12.82 1.90
N ALA A 126 12.27 12.43 1.70
CA ALA A 126 11.35 11.99 2.75
C ALA A 126 11.29 10.45 2.78
N ARG A 127 12.24 9.83 3.48
CA ARG A 127 12.40 8.38 3.54
C ARG A 127 11.43 7.70 4.50
N VAL A 128 10.98 8.41 5.53
CA VAL A 128 10.11 7.87 6.59
C VAL A 128 8.64 8.15 6.29
N ASP A 129 8.28 9.42 6.11
CA ASP A 129 6.89 9.84 5.89
C ASP A 129 6.84 11.15 5.10
N ALA A 130 6.45 11.07 3.84
CA ALA A 130 6.43 12.22 2.95
C ALA A 130 5.42 13.30 3.40
N ALA A 131 4.27 12.91 3.95
CA ALA A 131 3.28 13.85 4.42
C ALA A 131 3.76 14.60 5.68
N ALA A 132 4.38 13.89 6.64
CA ALA A 132 4.98 14.52 7.81
C ALA A 132 6.11 15.47 7.40
N ARG A 133 6.95 15.05 6.42
CA ARG A 133 8.05 15.89 5.97
C ARG A 133 7.60 17.20 5.35
N ILE A 134 6.59 17.17 4.45
CA ILE A 134 6.09 18.42 3.85
C ILE A 134 5.36 19.28 4.88
N TYR A 135 4.63 18.69 5.81
CA TYR A 135 3.99 19.43 6.90
C TYR A 135 5.02 20.21 7.72
N ASP A 136 6.13 19.55 8.12
CA ASP A 136 7.18 20.19 8.90
C ASP A 136 7.88 21.32 8.12
N ILE A 137 8.15 21.11 6.82
CA ILE A 137 8.71 22.18 5.96
C ILE A 137 7.74 23.37 5.85
N LEU A 138 6.45 23.12 5.64
CA LEU A 138 5.45 24.16 5.45
C LEU A 138 5.17 24.97 6.73
N THR A 139 5.24 24.32 7.89
CA THR A 139 5.06 24.98 9.20
C THR A 139 6.34 25.59 9.73
N GLY A 140 7.50 25.34 9.10
CA GLY A 140 8.79 25.80 9.57
C GLY A 140 9.27 25.04 10.80
N THR A 141 8.77 23.83 11.04
CA THR A 141 9.22 22.97 12.14
C THR A 141 10.53 22.29 11.76
N GLU A 142 11.60 22.60 12.48
CA GLU A 142 12.88 21.90 12.34
C GLU A 142 12.80 20.55 13.04
N SER A 143 12.25 19.56 12.38
CA SER A 143 12.26 18.17 12.82
C SER A 143 13.16 17.34 11.90
N GLY A 144 13.76 16.30 12.46
CA GLY A 144 14.32 15.22 11.66
C GLY A 144 13.22 14.46 10.92
N GLU A 145 13.58 13.39 10.22
CA GLU A 145 12.56 12.49 9.65
C GLU A 145 11.76 11.81 10.77
N ARG A 146 10.45 11.87 10.67
CA ARG A 146 9.51 11.26 11.62
C ARG A 146 8.32 10.62 10.91
N CYS A 147 7.66 9.70 11.59
CA CYS A 147 6.32 9.27 11.20
C CYS A 147 5.29 10.33 11.63
N ARG A 148 4.18 10.42 10.89
CA ARG A 148 2.99 11.15 11.35
C ARG A 148 2.44 10.49 12.62
N THR A 149 1.90 11.30 13.52
CA THR A 149 1.16 10.81 14.69
C THR A 149 -0.17 10.19 14.25
N MET A 150 -0.87 9.49 15.15
CA MET A 150 -2.19 8.92 14.82
C MET A 150 -3.21 10.03 14.54
N GLU A 151 -3.16 11.14 15.26
CA GLU A 151 -4.02 12.30 15.05
C GLU A 151 -3.76 12.95 13.68
N GLU A 152 -2.48 13.19 13.32
CA GLU A 152 -2.09 13.69 12.00
C GLU A 152 -2.54 12.73 10.89
N TRP A 153 -2.41 11.43 11.11
CA TRP A 153 -2.80 10.42 10.13
C TRP A 153 -4.28 10.53 9.79
N ASN A 154 -5.14 10.54 10.80
CA ASN A 154 -6.59 10.60 10.61
C ASN A 154 -7.02 11.95 10.07
N THR A 155 -6.52 13.05 10.64
CA THR A 155 -6.83 14.42 10.18
C THR A 155 -6.42 14.62 8.73
N TRP A 156 -5.20 14.22 8.35
CA TRP A 156 -4.72 14.45 6.98
C TRP A 156 -5.44 13.59 5.95
N LEU A 157 -5.80 12.35 6.27
CA LEU A 157 -6.58 11.51 5.34
C LEU A 157 -7.99 12.05 5.12
N LEU A 158 -8.65 12.57 6.16
CA LEU A 158 -9.95 13.21 6.03
C LEU A 158 -9.87 14.52 5.26
N SER A 159 -8.89 15.37 5.60
CA SER A 159 -8.67 16.68 4.95
C SER A 159 -8.25 16.53 3.48
N GLY A 160 -7.50 15.49 3.16
CA GLY A 160 -7.04 15.20 1.80
C GLY A 160 -7.96 14.31 0.97
N ALA A 161 -9.08 13.85 1.51
CA ALA A 161 -9.97 12.91 0.82
C ALA A 161 -10.50 13.44 -0.52
N ASP A 162 -10.75 14.74 -0.63
CA ASP A 162 -11.26 15.38 -1.85
C ASP A 162 -10.25 15.40 -3.01
N SER A 163 -8.99 15.06 -2.77
CA SER A 163 -7.98 14.90 -3.81
C SER A 163 -8.37 13.86 -4.86
N VAL A 164 -9.23 12.90 -4.50
CA VAL A 164 -9.78 11.91 -5.45
C VAL A 164 -10.47 12.55 -6.64
N LEU A 165 -11.10 13.72 -6.45
CA LEU A 165 -11.80 14.45 -7.50
C LEU A 165 -10.87 14.96 -8.62
N SER A 166 -9.58 15.13 -8.31
CA SER A 166 -8.56 15.58 -9.26
C SER A 166 -7.92 14.43 -10.04
N HIS A 167 -8.21 13.17 -9.63
CA HIS A 167 -7.61 12.00 -10.28
C HIS A 167 -8.25 11.77 -11.67
N PRO A 168 -7.46 11.51 -12.73
CA PRO A 168 -7.96 11.37 -14.10
C PRO A 168 -8.93 10.19 -14.32
N ASP A 169 -8.91 9.20 -13.44
CA ASP A 169 -9.77 8.03 -13.48
C ASP A 169 -10.99 8.12 -12.53
N TYR A 170 -11.19 9.29 -11.90
CA TYR A 170 -12.38 9.53 -11.08
C TYR A 170 -13.62 9.78 -11.97
N PRO A 171 -14.82 9.29 -11.61
CA PRO A 171 -15.11 8.41 -10.45
C PRO A 171 -14.78 6.94 -10.73
N GLN A 172 -14.70 6.52 -11.97
CA GLN A 172 -14.44 5.15 -12.38
C GLN A 172 -13.43 5.11 -13.54
N PRO A 173 -12.57 4.13 -13.59
CA PRO A 173 -12.49 2.92 -12.73
C PRO A 173 -11.63 3.06 -11.46
N LEU A 174 -11.49 4.27 -10.89
CA LEU A 174 -10.63 4.55 -9.74
C LEU A 174 -11.03 3.72 -8.51
N ILE A 175 -10.04 3.15 -7.83
CA ILE A 175 -10.18 2.56 -6.50
C ILE A 175 -9.52 3.49 -5.48
N ALA A 176 -10.23 3.86 -4.41
CA ALA A 176 -9.61 4.51 -3.25
C ALA A 176 -9.09 3.42 -2.30
N GLU A 177 -7.80 3.48 -2.00
CA GLU A 177 -7.19 2.59 -1.02
C GLU A 177 -7.20 3.24 0.37
N VAL A 178 -7.61 2.50 1.38
CA VAL A 178 -7.64 2.92 2.78
C VAL A 178 -6.76 2.01 3.61
N GLU A 179 -5.81 2.60 4.31
CA GLU A 179 -4.85 1.91 5.15
C GLU A 179 -5.46 1.62 6.53
N THR A 180 -5.40 0.36 6.99
CA THR A 180 -5.95 -0.04 8.28
C THR A 180 -4.91 0.00 9.39
N TYR A 181 -3.65 -0.30 9.07
CA TYR A 181 -2.52 -0.17 9.97
C TYR A 181 -1.21 -0.11 9.18
N ARG A 182 -0.16 0.35 9.83
CA ARG A 182 1.20 0.47 9.29
C ARG A 182 2.15 -0.44 10.05
N GLY A 183 3.16 -0.95 9.35
CA GLY A 183 4.17 -1.83 9.89
C GLY A 183 3.83 -3.30 9.71
N CYS A 184 4.71 -4.16 10.18
CA CYS A 184 4.56 -5.61 10.07
C CYS A 184 4.61 -6.26 11.45
N VAL A 185 3.70 -7.19 11.70
CA VAL A 185 3.67 -7.96 12.95
C VAL A 185 4.95 -8.74 13.21
N ARG A 186 5.77 -8.98 12.17
CA ARG A 186 7.10 -9.61 12.26
C ARG A 186 8.25 -8.63 12.56
N TYR A 187 7.95 -7.43 13.08
CA TYR A 187 8.96 -6.42 13.41
C TYR A 187 10.03 -6.89 14.41
N ARG A 188 9.68 -7.85 15.30
CA ARG A 188 10.62 -8.43 16.27
C ARG A 188 11.58 -9.43 15.63
N SER A 189 11.12 -10.21 14.65
CA SER A 189 11.94 -11.21 13.93
C SER A 189 12.68 -10.62 12.73
N GLY A 190 12.58 -9.30 12.48
CA GLY A 190 13.20 -8.60 11.35
C GLY A 190 12.44 -8.70 10.04
N GLY A 191 11.42 -9.58 9.95
CA GLY A 191 10.61 -9.77 8.73
C GLY A 191 11.39 -10.29 7.54
N CYS A 192 10.79 -10.22 6.35
CA CYS A 192 11.41 -10.67 5.10
C CYS A 192 12.55 -9.72 4.67
N SER A 193 13.65 -10.27 4.15
CA SER A 193 14.87 -9.53 3.81
C SER A 193 14.69 -8.35 2.85
N PHE A 194 13.69 -8.43 1.98
CA PHE A 194 13.38 -7.41 0.98
C PHE A 194 12.36 -6.35 1.44
N CYS A 195 11.76 -6.53 2.63
CA CYS A 195 10.59 -5.74 3.03
C CYS A 195 10.94 -4.64 4.02
N ILE A 196 10.47 -3.41 3.76
CA ILE A 196 10.68 -2.25 4.64
C ILE A 196 9.67 -2.17 5.79
N GLU A 197 8.53 -2.87 5.70
CA GLU A 197 7.46 -2.75 6.69
C GLU A 197 7.88 -3.13 8.12
N PRO A 198 8.69 -4.19 8.35
CA PRO A 198 9.19 -4.49 9.69
C PRO A 198 10.08 -3.40 10.29
N LEU A 199 10.76 -2.62 9.44
CA LEU A 199 11.64 -1.52 9.88
C LEU A 199 10.87 -0.32 10.43
N LYS A 200 9.56 -0.24 10.19
CA LYS A 200 8.69 0.79 10.76
C LYS A 200 8.40 0.57 12.25
N GLY A 201 8.88 -0.53 12.84
CA GLY A 201 8.74 -0.83 14.26
C GLY A 201 7.40 -1.50 14.61
N VAL A 202 6.92 -1.24 15.82
CA VAL A 202 5.65 -1.81 16.33
C VAL A 202 4.50 -1.40 15.43
N PRO A 203 3.65 -2.34 14.97
CA PRO A 203 2.50 -1.99 14.15
C PRO A 203 1.58 -0.96 14.81
N ALA A 204 1.24 0.07 14.05
CA ALA A 204 0.32 1.13 14.47
C ALA A 204 -1.06 0.90 13.84
N PHE A 205 -2.01 0.44 14.64
CA PHE A 205 -3.38 0.16 14.21
C PHE A 205 -4.25 1.40 14.32
N ARG A 206 -4.94 1.76 13.23
CA ARG A 206 -5.96 2.81 13.24
C ARG A 206 -7.24 2.32 13.93
N ASP A 207 -7.95 3.22 14.57
CA ASP A 207 -9.25 2.90 15.13
C ASP A 207 -10.33 2.78 14.06
N GLN A 208 -11.32 1.93 14.33
CA GLN A 208 -12.40 1.65 13.39
C GLN A 208 -13.24 2.89 13.08
N ASP A 209 -13.39 3.79 14.06
CA ASP A 209 -14.14 5.05 13.88
C ASP A 209 -13.44 5.95 12.86
N ASP A 210 -12.11 6.03 12.92
CA ASP A 210 -11.30 6.83 12.01
C ASP A 210 -11.32 6.25 10.59
N ILE A 211 -11.16 4.92 10.46
CA ILE A 211 -11.25 4.23 9.17
C ILE A 211 -12.64 4.42 8.57
N PHE A 212 -13.69 4.24 9.36
CA PHE A 212 -15.07 4.42 8.90
C PHE A 212 -15.36 5.87 8.48
N ALA A 213 -14.86 6.86 9.22
CA ALA A 213 -15.02 8.27 8.89
C ALA A 213 -14.35 8.60 7.54
N GLU A 214 -13.14 8.08 7.28
CA GLU A 214 -12.48 8.22 5.99
C GLU A 214 -13.27 7.54 4.86
N CYS A 215 -13.69 6.30 5.04
CA CYS A 215 -14.50 5.57 4.06
C CYS A 215 -15.81 6.32 3.73
N ARG A 216 -16.52 6.82 4.76
CA ARG A 216 -17.73 7.62 4.59
C ARG A 216 -17.43 8.91 3.81
N ARG A 217 -16.37 9.62 4.16
CA ARG A 217 -15.98 10.83 3.44
C ARG A 217 -15.69 10.57 1.97
N LEU A 218 -14.98 9.49 1.64
CA LEU A 218 -14.72 9.06 0.27
C LEU A 218 -16.04 8.70 -0.46
N ARG A 219 -16.96 8.01 0.20
CA ARG A 219 -18.29 7.70 -0.36
C ARG A 219 -19.11 8.95 -0.65
N ASP A 220 -19.13 9.90 0.29
CA ASP A 220 -19.81 11.18 0.13
C ASP A 220 -19.24 12.03 -1.03
N LEU A 221 -17.97 11.84 -1.34
CA LEU A 221 -17.29 12.44 -2.50
C LEU A 221 -17.54 11.68 -3.81
N GLY A 222 -18.36 10.65 -3.83
CA GLY A 222 -18.71 9.88 -5.03
C GLY A 222 -17.76 8.74 -5.39
N VAL A 223 -16.83 8.35 -4.51
CA VAL A 223 -16.04 7.14 -4.71
C VAL A 223 -16.95 5.92 -4.63
N THR A 224 -16.88 5.07 -5.65
CA THR A 224 -17.71 3.85 -5.75
C THR A 224 -16.92 2.58 -5.47
N ASN A 225 -15.59 2.61 -5.62
CA ASN A 225 -14.74 1.45 -5.43
C ASN A 225 -13.73 1.72 -4.32
N LEU A 226 -13.73 0.85 -3.31
CA LEU A 226 -12.88 0.94 -2.13
C LEU A 226 -12.08 -0.34 -1.92
N ARG A 227 -10.82 -0.20 -1.51
CA ARG A 227 -10.01 -1.31 -1.02
C ARG A 227 -9.46 -0.96 0.37
N LEU A 228 -9.71 -1.83 1.36
CA LEU A 228 -8.96 -1.81 2.60
C LEU A 228 -7.63 -2.50 2.32
N GLY A 229 -6.58 -1.72 2.14
CA GLY A 229 -5.28 -2.17 1.64
C GLY A 229 -4.12 -1.47 2.35
N ALA A 230 -2.95 -1.50 1.71
CA ALA A 230 -1.69 -0.96 2.23
C ALA A 230 -1.23 -1.53 3.58
N GLN A 231 -1.94 -2.51 4.15
CA GLN A 231 -1.50 -3.29 5.30
C GLN A 231 -0.80 -4.57 4.88
N THR A 232 0.06 -5.10 5.75
CA THR A 232 0.83 -6.33 5.46
C THR A 232 -0.01 -7.60 5.54
N CYS A 233 -1.06 -7.62 6.36
CA CYS A 233 -1.95 -8.78 6.54
C CYS A 233 -3.24 -8.37 7.22
N ILE A 234 -4.39 -8.52 6.57
CA ILE A 234 -5.68 -8.15 7.17
C ILE A 234 -6.04 -8.99 8.41
N LEU A 235 -5.63 -10.27 8.44
CA LEU A 235 -5.85 -11.13 9.59
C LEU A 235 -5.11 -10.62 10.85
N SER A 236 -4.11 -9.77 10.66
CA SER A 236 -3.32 -9.20 11.76
C SER A 236 -3.85 -7.83 12.23
N TYR A 237 -4.96 -7.34 11.67
CA TYR A 237 -5.57 -6.10 12.15
C TYR A 237 -6.03 -6.25 13.61
N LYS A 238 -5.48 -5.41 14.50
CA LYS A 238 -5.66 -5.46 15.96
C LYS A 238 -5.35 -6.83 16.61
N ALA A 239 -4.48 -7.63 15.96
CA ALA A 239 -4.03 -8.91 16.51
C ALA A 239 -3.30 -8.72 17.86
N ASP A 240 -3.36 -9.74 18.71
CA ASP A 240 -2.61 -9.77 19.96
C ASP A 240 -1.12 -9.99 19.70
N LEU A 241 -0.37 -8.89 19.67
CA LEU A 241 1.08 -8.88 19.42
C LEU A 241 1.89 -9.59 20.52
N THR A 242 1.27 -10.01 21.62
CA THR A 242 1.93 -10.71 22.73
C THR A 242 1.82 -12.23 22.61
N ALA A 243 0.91 -12.74 21.78
CA ALA A 243 0.57 -14.16 21.68
C ALA A 243 1.57 -15.01 20.87
N GLY A 244 2.63 -14.42 20.32
CA GLY A 244 3.68 -15.14 19.57
C GLY A 244 4.02 -14.54 18.21
N ASP A 245 4.72 -15.30 17.37
CA ASP A 245 5.05 -14.97 15.99
C ASP A 245 4.66 -16.16 15.07
N PRO A 246 3.63 -16.04 14.23
CA PRO A 246 2.78 -14.87 14.05
C PRO A 246 1.84 -14.61 15.25
N PRO A 247 1.36 -13.36 15.43
CA PRO A 247 0.43 -13.01 16.50
C PRO A 247 -0.96 -13.59 16.23
N ARG A 248 -1.73 -13.79 17.30
CA ARG A 248 -3.10 -14.33 17.21
C ARG A 248 -4.06 -13.29 16.65
N PRO A 249 -4.82 -13.60 15.59
CA PRO A 249 -5.83 -12.72 15.03
C PRO A 249 -6.91 -12.32 16.02
N ASP A 250 -7.54 -11.15 15.78
CA ASP A 250 -8.79 -10.73 16.42
C ASP A 250 -9.93 -10.73 15.38
N PRO A 251 -10.67 -11.84 15.23
CA PRO A 251 -11.77 -11.91 14.26
C PRO A 251 -12.88 -10.90 14.55
N SER A 252 -13.11 -10.57 15.83
CA SER A 252 -14.15 -9.62 16.22
C SER A 252 -13.83 -8.21 15.71
N ALA A 253 -12.57 -7.80 15.79
CA ALA A 253 -12.13 -6.51 15.27
C ALA A 253 -12.28 -6.43 13.74
N VAL A 254 -11.97 -7.51 13.02
CA VAL A 254 -12.15 -7.59 11.57
C VAL A 254 -13.64 -7.57 11.20
N GLU A 255 -14.47 -8.41 11.82
CA GLU A 255 -15.92 -8.44 11.57
C GLU A 255 -16.56 -7.07 11.83
N SER A 256 -16.23 -6.43 12.94
CA SER A 256 -16.76 -5.10 13.27
C SER A 256 -16.36 -4.04 12.23
N LEU A 257 -15.10 -4.03 11.78
CA LEU A 257 -14.62 -3.10 10.77
C LEU A 257 -15.36 -3.28 9.44
N PHE A 258 -15.39 -4.52 8.92
CA PHE A 258 -15.98 -4.81 7.61
C PHE A 258 -17.50 -4.67 7.61
N SER A 259 -18.19 -5.05 8.68
CA SER A 259 -19.63 -4.83 8.86
C SER A 259 -19.98 -3.34 8.76
N ARG A 260 -19.20 -2.48 9.41
CA ARG A 260 -19.41 -1.02 9.35
C ARG A 260 -19.13 -0.46 7.96
N VAL A 261 -17.99 -0.80 7.36
CA VAL A 261 -17.61 -0.26 6.04
C VAL A 261 -18.56 -0.74 4.95
N SER A 262 -19.03 -1.99 4.99
CA SER A 262 -20.01 -2.51 4.02
C SER A 262 -21.34 -1.77 4.05
N SER A 263 -21.74 -1.20 5.21
CA SER A 263 -22.97 -0.38 5.32
C SER A 263 -22.95 0.90 4.50
N LEU A 264 -21.78 1.30 3.98
CA LEU A 264 -21.63 2.46 3.09
C LEU A 264 -21.98 2.13 1.63
N HIS A 265 -22.21 0.86 1.30
CA HIS A 265 -22.67 0.37 -0.01
C HIS A 265 -21.78 0.82 -1.19
N PHE A 266 -20.48 0.51 -1.11
CA PHE A 266 -19.58 0.63 -2.26
C PHE A 266 -19.95 -0.39 -3.33
N ASP A 267 -19.79 -0.02 -4.61
CA ASP A 267 -19.98 -0.95 -5.74
C ASP A 267 -18.92 -2.06 -5.72
N VAL A 268 -17.69 -1.69 -5.30
CA VAL A 268 -16.60 -2.61 -5.01
C VAL A 268 -16.06 -2.30 -3.62
N LEU A 269 -16.13 -3.28 -2.74
CA LEU A 269 -15.43 -3.29 -1.44
C LEU A 269 -14.53 -4.52 -1.41
N HIS A 270 -13.23 -4.29 -1.52
CA HIS A 270 -12.22 -5.34 -1.50
C HIS A 270 -11.22 -5.14 -0.37
N VAL A 271 -10.47 -6.19 -0.10
CA VAL A 271 -9.35 -6.19 0.85
C VAL A 271 -8.12 -6.78 0.17
N ASP A 272 -6.94 -6.45 0.67
CA ASP A 272 -5.69 -6.99 0.15
C ASP A 272 -4.86 -7.64 1.27
N ASN A 273 -3.92 -8.49 0.87
CA ASN A 273 -2.86 -9.14 1.65
C ASN A 273 -3.30 -10.00 2.87
N ALA A 274 -2.88 -11.23 2.82
CA ALA A 274 -2.89 -12.13 3.97
C ALA A 274 -1.55 -12.86 4.11
N ASN A 275 -1.16 -13.13 5.34
CA ASN A 275 0.00 -13.93 5.65
C ASN A 275 -0.41 -15.41 5.77
N PRO A 276 0.09 -16.31 4.90
CA PRO A 276 -0.24 -17.74 4.96
C PRO A 276 0.10 -18.38 6.30
N ALA A 277 1.19 -17.95 6.95
CA ALA A 277 1.57 -18.50 8.26
C ALA A 277 0.53 -18.18 9.34
N VAL A 278 -0.13 -17.03 9.28
CA VAL A 278 -1.24 -16.69 10.22
C VAL A 278 -2.41 -17.64 10.00
N VAL A 279 -2.79 -17.90 8.74
CA VAL A 279 -3.89 -18.82 8.39
C VAL A 279 -3.60 -20.24 8.87
N ALA A 280 -2.38 -20.72 8.66
CA ALA A 280 -1.99 -22.06 9.06
C ALA A 280 -1.82 -22.24 10.57
N THR A 281 -1.35 -21.21 11.27
CA THR A 281 -1.13 -21.26 12.73
C THR A 281 -2.42 -21.12 13.53
N TYR A 282 -3.36 -20.29 13.03
CA TYR A 282 -4.63 -20.01 13.70
C TYR A 282 -5.82 -20.32 12.78
N PRO A 283 -6.04 -21.59 12.43
CA PRO A 283 -7.02 -21.95 11.41
C PRO A 283 -8.47 -21.60 11.77
N GLN A 284 -8.82 -21.59 13.05
CA GLN A 284 -10.17 -21.24 13.52
C GLN A 284 -10.42 -19.74 13.40
N GLU A 285 -9.52 -18.93 13.94
CA GLU A 285 -9.61 -17.46 13.83
C GLU A 285 -9.52 -17.00 12.37
N ALA A 286 -8.67 -17.64 11.58
CA ALA A 286 -8.58 -17.36 10.14
C ALA A 286 -9.88 -17.70 9.42
N GLU A 287 -10.54 -18.80 9.75
CA GLU A 287 -11.84 -19.17 9.18
C GLU A 287 -12.90 -18.11 9.48
N GLU A 288 -12.99 -17.63 10.72
CA GLU A 288 -13.92 -16.58 11.12
C GLU A 288 -13.66 -15.28 10.34
N VAL A 289 -12.39 -14.88 10.18
CA VAL A 289 -12.02 -13.72 9.38
C VAL A 289 -12.41 -13.92 7.92
N LEU A 290 -12.10 -15.07 7.31
CA LEU A 290 -12.44 -15.35 5.91
C LEU A 290 -13.95 -15.34 5.67
N ILE A 291 -14.74 -15.88 6.59
CA ILE A 291 -16.20 -15.81 6.54
C ILE A 291 -16.70 -14.37 6.62
N SER A 292 -16.09 -13.55 7.47
CA SER A 292 -16.38 -12.11 7.56
C SER A 292 -16.11 -11.40 6.25
N LEU A 293 -14.96 -11.67 5.64
CA LEU A 293 -14.60 -11.07 4.34
C LEU A 293 -15.59 -11.46 3.22
N VAL A 294 -15.98 -12.74 3.15
CA VAL A 294 -17.00 -13.20 2.18
C VAL A 294 -18.37 -12.55 2.42
N ARG A 295 -18.74 -12.33 3.68
CA ARG A 295 -20.02 -11.72 4.03
C ARG A 295 -20.10 -10.24 3.68
N HIS A 296 -19.01 -9.50 3.84
CA HIS A 296 -19.02 -8.03 3.81
C HIS A 296 -18.35 -7.44 2.56
N CYS A 297 -17.39 -8.13 1.95
CA CYS A 297 -16.77 -7.68 0.71
C CYS A 297 -17.65 -8.04 -0.50
N THR A 298 -17.43 -7.34 -1.60
CA THR A 298 -18.07 -7.69 -2.87
C THR A 298 -17.34 -8.83 -3.54
N SER A 299 -18.07 -9.67 -4.30
CA SER A 299 -17.49 -10.82 -5.01
C SER A 299 -16.43 -10.40 -6.04
N GLY A 300 -15.49 -11.31 -6.31
CA GLY A 300 -14.30 -11.04 -7.12
C GLY A 300 -13.11 -10.52 -6.31
N ASN A 301 -13.23 -10.54 -4.99
CA ASN A 301 -12.14 -10.13 -4.09
C ASN A 301 -10.94 -11.07 -4.18
N VAL A 302 -9.74 -10.51 -4.03
CA VAL A 302 -8.47 -11.25 -4.11
C VAL A 302 -7.66 -11.03 -2.86
N LEU A 303 -7.46 -12.10 -2.09
CA LEU A 303 -6.59 -12.06 -0.93
C LEU A 303 -5.18 -12.50 -1.33
N ALA A 304 -4.26 -11.55 -1.43
CA ALA A 304 -2.89 -11.80 -1.87
C ALA A 304 -2.06 -12.48 -0.78
N LEU A 305 -1.51 -13.64 -1.10
CA LEU A 305 -0.66 -14.45 -0.22
C LEU A 305 0.82 -14.26 -0.58
N GLY A 306 1.65 -13.89 0.39
CA GLY A 306 3.09 -13.82 0.23
C GLY A 306 3.74 -15.18 0.49
N LEU A 307 4.03 -15.95 -0.54
CA LEU A 307 4.89 -17.14 -0.46
C LEU A 307 6.33 -16.79 -0.81
N GLU A 308 6.51 -16.00 -1.83
CA GLU A 308 7.74 -15.45 -2.41
C GLU A 308 8.65 -16.52 -3.01
N SER A 309 8.87 -17.64 -2.33
CA SER A 309 9.58 -18.82 -2.84
C SER A 309 9.07 -20.10 -2.16
N ALA A 310 8.90 -21.17 -2.94
CA ALA A 310 8.58 -22.51 -2.42
C ALA A 310 9.83 -23.28 -2.00
N ASP A 311 11.02 -22.74 -2.21
CA ASP A 311 12.29 -23.35 -1.77
C ASP A 311 12.54 -23.05 -0.29
N PRO A 312 12.60 -24.09 0.58
CA PRO A 312 12.82 -23.88 2.02
C PRO A 312 14.21 -23.31 2.35
N ALA A 313 15.21 -23.48 1.48
CA ALA A 313 16.54 -22.89 1.68
C ALA A 313 16.48 -21.36 1.43
N VAL A 314 15.88 -20.94 0.33
CA VAL A 314 15.64 -19.54 0.00
C VAL A 314 14.74 -18.89 1.07
N ALA A 315 13.68 -19.57 1.49
CA ALA A 315 12.77 -19.06 2.53
C ALA A 315 13.51 -18.80 3.85
N ARG A 316 14.43 -19.66 4.24
CA ARG A 316 15.22 -19.51 5.47
C ARG A 316 16.22 -18.36 5.39
N VAL A 317 16.99 -18.27 4.30
CA VAL A 317 18.01 -17.24 4.12
C VAL A 317 17.37 -15.83 4.08
N ASN A 318 16.21 -15.72 3.45
CA ASN A 318 15.49 -14.45 3.31
C ASN A 318 14.46 -14.20 4.44
N ASN A 319 14.43 -15.05 5.47
CA ASN A 319 13.49 -14.94 6.57
C ASN A 319 12.04 -14.74 6.08
N LEU A 320 11.61 -15.51 5.06
CA LEU A 320 10.27 -15.39 4.49
C LEU A 320 9.19 -15.73 5.52
N ASN A 321 7.99 -15.22 5.30
CA ASN A 321 6.91 -15.28 6.28
C ASN A 321 6.18 -16.63 6.34
N SER A 322 6.32 -17.48 5.33
CA SER A 322 5.57 -18.75 5.26
C SER A 322 6.36 -19.84 4.51
N THR A 323 6.02 -21.08 4.81
CA THR A 323 6.46 -22.25 4.03
C THR A 323 5.47 -22.56 2.91
N SER A 324 5.87 -23.41 1.97
CA SER A 324 4.99 -23.89 0.89
C SER A 324 3.77 -24.66 1.43
N GLU A 325 3.93 -25.44 2.52
CA GLU A 325 2.83 -26.15 3.17
C GLU A 325 1.80 -25.16 3.76
N GLN A 326 2.27 -24.16 4.48
CA GLN A 326 1.42 -23.11 5.06
C GLN A 326 0.66 -22.32 3.97
N ALA A 327 1.35 -22.03 2.86
CA ALA A 327 0.71 -21.37 1.72
C ALA A 327 -0.37 -22.26 1.07
N LEU A 328 -0.12 -23.56 0.95
CA LEU A 328 -1.09 -24.52 0.40
C LEU A 328 -2.32 -24.62 1.31
N ASP A 329 -2.13 -24.69 2.63
CA ASP A 329 -3.23 -24.73 3.60
C ASP A 329 -4.06 -23.44 3.57
N ALA A 330 -3.42 -22.28 3.43
CA ALA A 330 -4.12 -21.01 3.24
C ALA A 330 -4.93 -20.98 1.93
N ILE A 331 -4.37 -21.49 0.82
CA ILE A 331 -5.07 -21.60 -0.46
C ILE A 331 -6.30 -22.51 -0.32
N ARG A 332 -6.16 -23.67 0.32
CA ARG A 332 -7.29 -24.59 0.59
C ARG A 332 -8.39 -23.93 1.42
N ALA A 333 -8.02 -23.23 2.50
CA ALA A 333 -8.98 -22.54 3.36
C ALA A 333 -9.76 -21.47 2.61
N ILE A 334 -9.07 -20.62 1.83
CA ILE A 334 -9.71 -19.56 1.06
C ILE A 334 -10.62 -20.14 -0.04
N ASN A 335 -10.17 -21.19 -0.76
CA ASN A 335 -11.01 -21.85 -1.77
C ASN A 335 -12.26 -22.47 -1.17
N ARG A 336 -12.15 -23.13 -0.01
CA ARG A 336 -13.29 -23.76 0.69
C ARG A 336 -14.35 -22.74 1.11
N ILE A 337 -13.93 -21.56 1.55
CA ILE A 337 -14.82 -20.53 2.10
C ILE A 337 -15.32 -19.59 1.01
N GLY A 338 -14.44 -19.13 0.14
CA GLY A 338 -14.70 -18.06 -0.82
C GLY A 338 -14.82 -18.50 -2.27
N GLY A 339 -14.70 -19.80 -2.58
CA GLY A 339 -14.73 -20.31 -3.97
C GLY A 339 -16.10 -20.31 -4.62
N ASN A 340 -17.19 -20.11 -3.88
CA ASN A 340 -18.54 -20.02 -4.42
C ASN A 340 -18.71 -18.76 -5.28
N VAL A 341 -19.47 -18.89 -6.37
CA VAL A 341 -19.77 -17.77 -7.26
C VAL A 341 -20.77 -16.83 -6.59
N GLY A 342 -20.38 -15.58 -6.48
CA GLY A 342 -21.18 -14.52 -5.89
C GLY A 342 -22.03 -13.75 -6.90
N THR A 343 -22.61 -12.65 -6.47
CA THR A 343 -23.61 -11.89 -7.22
C THR A 343 -23.07 -11.24 -8.50
N SER A 344 -21.76 -10.98 -8.58
CA SER A 344 -21.10 -10.46 -9.79
C SER A 344 -20.78 -11.51 -10.85
N GLY A 345 -21.08 -12.79 -10.59
CA GLY A 345 -20.68 -13.90 -11.44
C GLY A 345 -19.21 -14.34 -11.27
N LEU A 346 -18.50 -13.74 -10.32
CA LEU A 346 -17.16 -14.13 -9.92
C LEU A 346 -17.21 -14.85 -8.56
N PRO A 347 -16.20 -15.69 -8.23
CA PRO A 347 -16.07 -16.21 -6.86
C PRO A 347 -16.03 -15.07 -5.83
N GLU A 348 -16.58 -15.35 -4.65
CA GLU A 348 -16.62 -14.34 -3.56
C GLU A 348 -15.22 -13.88 -3.16
N LEU A 349 -14.34 -14.85 -2.90
CA LEU A 349 -12.96 -14.59 -2.48
C LEU A 349 -12.03 -15.68 -3.03
N LEU A 350 -10.99 -15.30 -3.73
CA LEU A 350 -9.95 -16.23 -4.16
C LEU A 350 -8.55 -15.77 -3.73
N PRO A 351 -7.62 -16.70 -3.54
CA PRO A 351 -6.23 -16.35 -3.26
C PRO A 351 -5.55 -15.80 -4.51
N GLY A 352 -4.75 -14.74 -4.33
CA GLY A 352 -3.65 -14.38 -5.20
C GLY A 352 -2.35 -14.96 -4.64
N LEU A 353 -1.35 -15.23 -5.46
CA LEU A 353 -0.06 -15.74 -5.00
C LEU A 353 1.06 -14.87 -5.52
N ASN A 354 1.98 -14.50 -4.63
CA ASN A 354 3.16 -13.72 -4.97
C ASN A 354 4.41 -14.59 -4.94
N PHE A 355 5.25 -14.44 -5.98
CA PHE A 355 6.62 -14.93 -6.04
C PHE A 355 7.57 -13.76 -6.27
N ILE A 356 8.77 -13.88 -5.72
CA ILE A 356 9.87 -12.92 -5.96
C ILE A 356 11.05 -13.69 -6.52
N VAL A 357 11.60 -13.22 -7.64
CA VAL A 357 12.83 -13.74 -8.24
C VAL A 357 14.00 -12.83 -7.90
N GLY A 358 15.20 -13.41 -7.79
CA GLY A 358 16.40 -12.70 -7.39
C GLY A 358 16.61 -12.61 -5.88
N LEU A 359 15.94 -13.47 -5.11
CA LEU A 359 16.18 -13.60 -3.68
C LEU A 359 17.54 -14.24 -3.42
N GLU A 360 18.16 -13.93 -2.27
CA GLU A 360 19.42 -14.53 -1.87
C GLU A 360 19.31 -16.05 -1.79
N GLY A 361 20.29 -16.73 -2.37
CA GLY A 361 20.33 -18.20 -2.41
C GLY A 361 19.43 -18.85 -3.47
N GLU A 362 18.72 -18.07 -4.28
CA GLU A 362 17.88 -18.60 -5.37
C GLU A 362 18.73 -19.30 -6.45
N THR A 363 18.23 -20.42 -6.93
CA THR A 363 18.84 -21.23 -8.00
C THR A 363 17.79 -21.65 -9.01
N GLU A 364 18.21 -22.28 -10.11
CA GLU A 364 17.27 -22.87 -11.07
C GLU A 364 16.37 -23.94 -10.42
N ASP A 365 16.88 -24.68 -9.42
CA ASP A 365 16.09 -25.65 -8.68
C ASP A 365 15.03 -24.97 -7.81
N SER A 366 15.30 -23.78 -7.28
CA SER A 366 14.29 -22.99 -6.56
C SER A 366 13.11 -22.64 -7.48
N LEU A 367 13.36 -22.27 -8.75
CA LEU A 367 12.31 -22.01 -9.73
C LEU A 367 11.52 -23.28 -10.08
N ARG A 368 12.19 -24.44 -10.16
CA ARG A 368 11.51 -25.74 -10.33
C ARG A 368 10.62 -26.09 -9.13
N MET A 369 11.04 -25.75 -7.91
CA MET A 369 10.22 -25.93 -6.71
C MET A 369 8.98 -25.03 -6.74
N ASN A 370 9.10 -23.77 -7.20
CA ASN A 370 7.96 -22.88 -7.39
C ASN A 370 6.98 -23.46 -8.43
N GLU A 371 7.49 -23.99 -9.56
CA GLU A 371 6.65 -24.65 -10.57
C GLU A 371 5.96 -25.89 -9.98
N LYS A 372 6.68 -26.74 -9.25
CA LYS A 372 6.13 -27.94 -8.60
C LYS A 372 5.01 -27.56 -7.63
N PHE A 373 5.18 -26.52 -6.85
CA PHE A 373 4.14 -26.00 -5.95
C PHE A 373 2.88 -25.63 -6.72
N LEU A 374 3.00 -24.87 -7.81
CA LEU A 374 1.86 -24.50 -8.64
C LEU A 374 1.17 -25.72 -9.28
N ARG A 375 1.95 -26.73 -9.68
CA ARG A 375 1.39 -28.01 -10.18
C ARG A 375 0.62 -28.75 -9.09
N THR A 376 1.06 -28.69 -7.84
CA THR A 376 0.30 -29.26 -6.70
C THR A 376 -1.01 -28.54 -6.50
N VAL A 377 -1.02 -27.19 -6.51
CA VAL A 377 -2.27 -26.40 -6.42
C VAL A 377 -3.26 -26.78 -7.55
N LEU A 378 -2.75 -26.92 -8.77
CA LEU A 378 -3.56 -27.30 -9.93
C LEU A 378 -4.09 -28.74 -9.82
N ALA A 379 -3.26 -29.68 -9.39
CA ALA A 379 -3.63 -31.08 -9.23
C ALA A 379 -4.69 -31.30 -8.15
N GLU A 380 -4.74 -30.43 -7.13
CA GLU A 380 -5.80 -30.43 -6.12
C GLU A 380 -7.09 -29.71 -6.60
N GLY A 381 -7.12 -29.19 -7.82
CA GLY A 381 -8.29 -28.45 -8.35
C GLY A 381 -8.51 -27.10 -7.67
N LEU A 382 -7.51 -26.56 -7.00
CA LEU A 382 -7.62 -25.28 -6.29
C LEU A 382 -7.51 -24.09 -7.26
N LEU A 383 -8.30 -23.06 -7.02
CA LEU A 383 -8.32 -21.86 -7.83
C LEU A 383 -7.37 -20.80 -7.29
N LEU A 384 -6.63 -20.17 -8.19
CA LEU A 384 -5.89 -18.94 -7.95
C LEU A 384 -6.45 -17.82 -8.85
N ARG A 385 -6.74 -16.67 -8.28
CA ARG A 385 -7.23 -15.51 -9.07
C ARG A 385 -6.12 -14.90 -9.89
N ARG A 386 -4.91 -14.81 -9.31
CA ARG A 386 -3.72 -14.27 -9.97
C ARG A 386 -2.44 -14.90 -9.39
N ILE A 387 -1.39 -14.90 -10.20
CA ILE A 387 -0.02 -15.19 -9.77
C ILE A 387 0.81 -13.97 -10.16
N ASN A 388 1.40 -13.33 -9.18
CA ASN A 388 2.33 -12.22 -9.38
C ASN A 388 3.76 -12.74 -9.27
N VAL A 389 4.58 -12.46 -10.26
CA VAL A 389 6.01 -12.71 -10.21
C VAL A 389 6.71 -11.36 -10.22
N ARG A 390 7.40 -11.05 -9.14
CA ARG A 390 8.13 -9.79 -8.95
C ARG A 390 9.62 -10.06 -8.95
N GLN A 391 10.42 -9.02 -9.05
CA GLN A 391 11.88 -9.07 -9.03
C GLN A 391 12.39 -8.22 -7.87
N VAL A 392 13.39 -8.73 -7.14
CA VAL A 392 14.15 -7.90 -6.21
C VAL A 392 14.95 -6.88 -7.01
N ILE A 393 14.88 -5.64 -6.58
CA ILE A 393 15.71 -4.56 -7.10
C ILE A 393 16.86 -4.39 -6.11
N PRO A 394 18.13 -4.55 -6.55
CA PRO A 394 19.31 -4.42 -5.68
C PRO A 394 19.46 -3.02 -5.08
#